data_6c37cd67cf753e50422420575c6afcd8
#
_entry.id   6c37cd67cf753e50422420575c6afcd8
#
_cell.length_a   1.000
_cell.length_b   1.000
_cell.length_c   1.000
_cell.angle_alpha   90.00
_cell.angle_beta   90.00
_cell.angle_gamma   90.00
#
_symmetry.space_group_name_H-M   'P 1'
#
loop_
_entity.id
_entity.type
_entity.pdbx_description
1 polymer ?
#
loop_
_entity_poly.entity_id
_entity_poly.type
_entity_poly.pdbx_seq_one_letter_code
_entity_poly.pdbx_strand_id
1 'polypeptide(L)'
;FETAKRDEPWVGKWITCDSRMERHPIFSKRIIPRGKVKKARLYLCGLGLYEAYFTDGEKTETDILKSAKIGEEYLTPYCNNYNQWLQYQTYDVTAQMQREGVLSVLLGNGWYKGRFGLNQTEQKGFYGDEWKLLVEVHLEYEDGTQEIIGTDDTWEVTRSNLFFSNIYDGEKRDDTLEPVEPVSAQLAEAPQGRLTERLSLPVTVHEQFTPKELIHTPKDEWVFDLGQEITGIFKLHVHEPKGKEIRIQTGEILQDGCFYNENLRTALSEYVYISDGEEKDIVPHFTFYGYRYVKISGVTNVSCEDFTGMALYSDYEGTGSIQTGNELVNQLISNVEWGMKDNFLDVPTDCPQRDERMGWTGDTQVFSGTACYLADTYAFYRKYLYDLYKEQLIAGGMVPEVVPTFGPSKCSCAWGDAACIVPWNVYLFSGDAAILEQQFDSMKAWV
;
A
#
# COMPACT_ATOMS: atom_id res chain seq x y z
N PHE A 1 16.17 12.82 -6.11
CA PHE A 1 16.11 11.36 -6.01
C PHE A 1 17.25 10.84 -5.13
N GLU A 2 17.04 9.69 -4.46
CA GLU A 2 18.06 9.03 -3.67
C GLU A 2 18.52 7.73 -4.33
N THR A 3 19.77 7.36 -4.08
CA THR A 3 20.36 6.16 -4.64
C THR A 3 20.15 4.98 -3.69
N ALA A 4 19.87 3.82 -4.25
CA ALA A 4 19.84 2.56 -3.53
C ALA A 4 21.23 2.17 -2.97
N LYS A 5 21.25 1.17 -2.08
CA LYS A 5 22.50 0.64 -1.48
C LYS A 5 23.43 -0.05 -2.50
N ARG A 6 22.91 -0.46 -3.67
CA ARG A 6 23.65 -1.28 -4.63
C ARG A 6 24.19 -2.57 -3.97
N ASP A 7 25.52 -2.77 -4.01
CA ASP A 7 26.18 -3.96 -3.44
C ASP A 7 26.68 -3.73 -1.99
N GLU A 8 26.31 -2.61 -1.34
CA GLU A 8 26.68 -2.35 0.05
C GLU A 8 25.98 -3.36 0.97
N PRO A 9 26.71 -4.04 1.85
CA PRO A 9 26.11 -5.00 2.77
C PRO A 9 25.22 -4.31 3.80
N TRP A 10 24.18 -5.00 4.24
CA TRP A 10 23.36 -4.57 5.36
C TRP A 10 24.09 -4.82 6.68
N VAL A 11 24.16 -3.82 7.53
CA VAL A 11 24.65 -3.88 8.91
C VAL A 11 23.51 -4.22 9.85
N GLY A 12 22.33 -3.68 9.57
CA GLY A 12 21.09 -3.99 10.28
C GLY A 12 20.71 -5.46 10.16
N LYS A 13 20.05 -5.97 11.19
CA LYS A 13 19.51 -7.32 11.25
C LYS A 13 18.00 -7.28 11.16
N TRP A 14 17.38 -8.31 10.60
CA TRP A 14 15.95 -8.47 10.69
C TRP A 14 15.52 -8.62 12.14
N ILE A 15 14.53 -7.84 12.53
CA ILE A 15 13.91 -7.88 13.85
C ILE A 15 12.43 -8.19 13.76
N THR A 16 11.87 -8.73 14.82
CA THR A 16 10.45 -9.08 14.98
C THR A 16 10.00 -8.78 16.40
N CYS A 17 8.73 -9.06 16.68
CA CYS A 17 8.12 -8.95 17.99
C CYS A 17 7.47 -10.27 18.41
N ASP A 18 6.96 -10.35 19.64
CA ASP A 18 6.23 -11.53 20.11
C ASP A 18 5.01 -11.80 19.19
N SER A 19 4.94 -13.00 18.61
CA SER A 19 3.87 -13.43 17.71
C SER A 19 2.47 -13.42 18.34
N ARG A 20 2.38 -13.41 19.68
CA ARG A 20 1.12 -13.33 20.44
C ARG A 20 0.61 -11.90 20.59
N MET A 21 1.27 -10.92 19.97
CA MET A 21 0.84 -9.54 20.00
C MET A 21 -0.47 -9.37 19.21
N GLU A 22 -1.54 -9.00 19.88
CA GLU A 22 -2.87 -8.81 19.25
C GLU A 22 -2.98 -7.46 18.51
N ARG A 23 -2.21 -6.45 18.97
CA ARG A 23 -2.17 -5.11 18.38
C ARG A 23 -0.98 -4.97 17.47
N HIS A 24 -1.12 -4.19 16.42
CA HIS A 24 -0.03 -3.93 15.47
C HIS A 24 1.20 -3.31 16.16
N PRO A 25 2.42 -3.79 15.86
CA PRO A 25 3.63 -3.34 16.53
C PRO A 25 4.12 -1.99 16.00
N ILE A 26 4.66 -1.20 16.91
CA ILE A 26 5.50 -0.04 16.61
C ILE A 26 6.93 -0.37 17.05
N PHE A 27 7.86 -0.38 16.11
CA PHE A 27 9.29 -0.50 16.38
C PHE A 27 9.89 0.88 16.47
N SER A 28 10.66 1.16 17.51
CA SER A 28 11.20 2.50 17.77
C SER A 28 12.68 2.47 18.12
N LYS A 29 13.39 3.51 17.67
CA LYS A 29 14.79 3.75 18.02
C LYS A 29 15.03 5.23 18.24
N ARG A 30 15.56 5.60 19.41
CA ARG A 30 16.08 6.95 19.64
C ARG A 30 17.38 7.13 18.86
N ILE A 31 17.45 8.19 18.07
CA ILE A 31 18.60 8.56 17.26
C ILE A 31 19.17 9.86 17.81
N ILE A 32 20.47 9.84 18.15
CA ILE A 32 21.21 10.98 18.68
C ILE A 32 22.41 11.21 17.78
N PRO A 33 22.32 12.13 16.80
CA PRO A 33 23.46 12.44 15.92
C PRO A 33 24.66 12.97 16.71
N ARG A 34 25.86 12.51 16.41
CA ARG A 34 27.09 12.89 17.12
C ARG A 34 27.57 14.29 16.78
N GLY A 35 27.09 14.87 15.69
CA GLY A 35 27.51 16.16 15.17
C GLY A 35 26.53 16.69 14.13
N LYS A 36 26.95 17.74 13.41
CA LYS A 36 26.12 18.33 12.37
C LYS A 36 26.05 17.39 11.16
N VAL A 37 24.83 16.95 10.82
CA VAL A 37 24.59 16.01 9.74
C VAL A 37 24.61 16.77 8.40
N LYS A 38 25.46 16.33 7.48
CA LYS A 38 25.55 16.83 6.11
C LYS A 38 24.52 16.15 5.21
N LYS A 39 24.36 14.83 5.35
CA LYS A 39 23.41 14.02 4.61
C LYS A 39 22.97 12.81 5.44
N ALA A 40 21.66 12.48 5.36
CA ALA A 40 21.15 11.27 5.98
C ALA A 40 20.19 10.54 5.02
N ARG A 41 20.33 9.20 4.96
CA ARG A 41 19.46 8.30 4.22
C ARG A 41 18.89 7.25 5.13
N LEU A 42 17.60 6.98 4.95
CA LEU A 42 16.91 5.87 5.58
C LEU A 42 16.64 4.79 4.53
N TYR A 43 17.13 3.58 4.77
CA TYR A 43 16.78 2.38 4.01
C TYR A 43 15.87 1.51 4.87
N LEU A 44 14.71 1.12 4.33
CA LEU A 44 13.69 0.43 5.10
C LEU A 44 12.94 -0.63 4.29
N CYS A 45 12.75 -1.81 4.89
CA CYS A 45 11.86 -2.86 4.41
C CYS A 45 11.08 -3.45 5.58
N GLY A 46 9.75 -3.41 5.51
CA GLY A 46 8.84 -4.02 6.48
C GLY A 46 8.07 -5.18 5.87
N LEU A 47 7.83 -6.24 6.64
CA LEU A 47 6.96 -7.36 6.29
C LEU A 47 5.91 -7.52 7.40
N GLY A 48 4.58 -7.26 7.20
CA GLY A 48 3.81 -6.71 6.03
C GLY A 48 4.04 -5.27 5.64
N LEU A 49 2.96 -4.49 5.56
CA LEU A 49 3.04 -3.07 5.22
C LEU A 49 3.62 -2.26 6.36
N TYR A 50 4.16 -1.09 6.05
CA TYR A 50 4.71 -0.20 7.07
C TYR A 50 4.45 1.28 6.78
N GLU A 51 4.47 2.06 7.84
CA GLU A 51 4.62 3.50 7.82
C GLU A 51 5.71 3.92 8.81
N ALA A 52 6.58 4.85 8.40
CA ALA A 52 7.67 5.36 9.24
C ALA A 52 7.39 6.81 9.66
N TYR A 53 7.76 7.13 10.89
CA TYR A 53 7.51 8.43 11.50
C TYR A 53 8.75 8.92 12.24
N PHE A 54 8.89 10.23 12.37
CA PHE A 54 9.95 10.84 13.17
C PHE A 54 9.36 11.86 14.15
N THR A 55 9.65 11.66 15.43
CA THR A 55 9.24 12.55 16.50
C THR A 55 10.47 13.28 17.05
N ASP A 56 10.42 14.61 17.11
CA ASP A 56 11.51 15.42 17.65
C ASP A 56 11.64 15.30 19.17
N GLY A 57 12.88 15.25 19.66
CA GLY A 57 13.20 15.26 21.10
C GLY A 57 13.04 13.93 21.81
N GLU A 58 12.89 13.98 23.15
CA GLU A 58 12.83 12.79 24.01
C GLU A 58 11.43 12.15 24.10
N LYS A 59 10.40 12.86 23.66
CA LYS A 59 9.02 12.38 23.79
C LYS A 59 8.75 11.21 22.86
N THR A 60 8.56 10.04 23.43
CA THR A 60 7.74 9.00 22.82
C THR A 60 6.33 9.54 22.71
N GLU A 61 5.92 10.00 21.52
CA GLU A 61 4.52 10.30 21.26
C GLU A 61 3.74 9.00 21.46
N THR A 62 2.79 9.00 22.38
CA THR A 62 1.94 7.81 22.63
C THR A 62 1.04 7.49 21.43
N ASP A 63 0.73 8.51 20.63
CA ASP A 63 0.07 8.36 19.34
C ASP A 63 1.06 8.74 18.21
N ILE A 64 1.76 7.73 17.68
CA ILE A 64 2.73 7.88 16.60
C ILE A 64 2.14 8.60 15.36
N LEU A 65 0.82 8.48 15.16
CA LEU A 65 0.14 9.08 14.01
C LEU A 65 0.04 10.62 14.09
N LYS A 66 0.36 11.20 15.25
CA LYS A 66 0.53 12.66 15.43
C LYS A 66 1.93 13.14 15.03
N SER A 67 2.86 12.22 14.76
CA SER A 67 4.23 12.53 14.36
C SER A 67 4.33 12.76 12.84
N ALA A 68 5.45 13.36 12.39
CA ALA A 68 5.67 13.55 10.97
C ALA A 68 5.97 12.22 10.27
N LYS A 69 5.12 11.82 9.33
CA LYS A 69 5.34 10.65 8.47
C LYS A 69 6.55 10.89 7.56
N ILE A 70 7.35 9.85 7.36
CA ILE A 70 8.47 9.83 6.40
C ILE A 70 7.96 9.24 5.09
N GLY A 71 8.06 10.01 4.01
CA GLY A 71 7.49 9.65 2.72
C GLY A 71 6.00 9.97 2.62
N GLU A 72 5.52 10.05 1.40
CA GLU A 72 4.11 10.35 1.08
C GLU A 72 3.37 9.10 0.60
N GLU A 73 4.09 7.99 0.37
CA GLU A 73 3.57 6.77 -0.16
C GLU A 73 2.74 5.98 0.85
N TYR A 74 1.83 5.17 0.30
CA TYR A 74 1.01 4.19 0.98
C TYR A 74 1.35 2.78 0.51
N LEU A 75 0.98 1.78 1.29
CA LEU A 75 1.07 0.36 0.96
C LEU A 75 2.51 -0.16 0.71
N THR A 76 3.52 0.53 1.24
CA THR A 76 4.92 0.07 1.19
C THR A 76 5.13 -1.19 2.05
N PRO A 77 5.96 -2.17 1.63
CA PRO A 77 6.90 -2.19 0.53
C PRO A 77 6.32 -2.69 -0.80
N TYR A 78 5.00 -2.69 -0.97
CA TYR A 78 4.26 -3.07 -2.18
C TYR A 78 4.04 -4.57 -2.34
N CYS A 79 3.29 -4.94 -3.42
CA CYS A 79 2.86 -6.29 -3.71
C CYS A 79 3.87 -7.01 -4.61
N ASN A 80 4.46 -8.08 -4.13
CA ASN A 80 5.34 -8.95 -4.91
C ASN A 80 5.36 -10.38 -4.34
N ASN A 81 6.01 -11.31 -5.01
CA ASN A 81 6.25 -12.63 -4.43
C ASN A 81 7.38 -12.54 -3.39
N TYR A 82 7.01 -12.39 -2.11
CA TYR A 82 7.94 -12.18 -1.01
C TYR A 82 8.90 -13.36 -0.77
N ASN A 83 8.64 -14.54 -1.32
CA ASN A 83 9.57 -15.67 -1.28
C ASN A 83 10.67 -15.55 -2.35
N GLN A 84 10.47 -14.69 -3.37
CA GLN A 84 11.44 -14.50 -4.45
C GLN A 84 12.27 -13.24 -4.26
N TRP A 85 11.63 -12.14 -3.92
CA TRP A 85 12.28 -10.85 -3.76
C TRP A 85 11.51 -9.91 -2.87
N LEU A 86 12.21 -8.94 -2.29
CA LEU A 86 11.70 -7.95 -1.37
C LEU A 86 12.19 -6.58 -1.80
N GLN A 87 11.33 -5.59 -1.74
CA GLN A 87 11.69 -4.21 -2.04
C GLN A 87 12.01 -3.44 -0.76
N TYR A 88 13.17 -2.75 -0.73
CA TYR A 88 13.41 -1.74 0.28
C TYR A 88 13.23 -0.34 -0.30
N GLN A 89 12.75 0.56 0.52
CA GLN A 89 12.57 1.97 0.19
C GLN A 89 13.78 2.78 0.65
N THR A 90 14.04 3.89 -0.02
CA THR A 90 15.12 4.83 0.32
C THR A 90 14.53 6.23 0.48
N TYR A 91 14.79 6.87 1.63
CA TYR A 91 14.30 8.21 1.94
C TYR A 91 15.47 9.13 2.28
N ASP A 92 15.39 10.40 1.84
CA ASP A 92 16.22 11.45 2.38
C ASP A 92 15.61 11.92 3.71
N VAL A 93 16.32 11.70 4.79
CA VAL A 93 15.93 12.10 6.15
C VAL A 93 16.89 13.12 6.74
N THR A 94 17.61 13.85 5.89
CA THR A 94 18.63 14.83 6.31
C THR A 94 18.04 15.90 7.22
N ALA A 95 16.83 16.37 6.93
CA ALA A 95 16.17 17.41 7.73
C ALA A 95 15.81 16.90 9.14
N GLN A 96 15.29 15.66 9.22
CA GLN A 96 14.94 15.02 10.50
C GLN A 96 16.18 14.77 11.35
N MET A 97 17.29 14.33 10.74
CA MET A 97 18.52 13.94 11.43
C MET A 97 19.41 15.13 11.84
N GLN A 98 18.96 16.36 11.71
CA GLN A 98 19.69 17.55 12.25
C GLN A 98 19.63 17.66 13.78
N ARG A 99 18.75 16.90 14.42
CA ARG A 99 18.50 16.90 15.86
C ARG A 99 18.19 15.49 16.35
N GLU A 100 18.27 15.29 17.65
CA GLU A 100 17.84 14.02 18.23
C GLU A 100 16.34 13.85 18.11
N GLY A 101 15.91 12.60 18.02
CA GLY A 101 14.50 12.23 17.97
C GLY A 101 14.30 10.72 17.98
N VAL A 102 13.06 10.32 17.81
CA VAL A 102 12.68 8.91 17.77
C VAL A 102 12.17 8.56 16.37
N LEU A 103 12.87 7.63 15.73
CA LEU A 103 12.38 6.96 14.51
C LEU A 103 11.47 5.83 14.95
N SER A 104 10.23 5.85 14.48
CA SER A 104 9.23 4.84 14.78
C SER A 104 8.64 4.26 13.50
N VAL A 105 8.44 2.93 13.47
CA VAL A 105 7.88 2.22 12.31
C VAL A 105 6.70 1.38 12.77
N LEU A 106 5.52 1.72 12.27
CA LEU A 106 4.27 0.98 12.47
C LEU A 106 4.13 -0.07 11.38
N LEU A 107 3.80 -1.32 11.72
CA LEU A 107 3.59 -2.40 10.76
C LEU A 107 2.13 -2.83 10.70
N GLY A 108 1.62 -3.04 9.47
CA GLY A 108 0.32 -3.65 9.17
C GLY A 108 0.47 -5.04 8.56
N ASN A 109 -0.64 -5.75 8.36
CA ASN A 109 -0.61 -7.10 7.80
C ASN A 109 -0.31 -7.12 6.29
N GLY A 110 -1.03 -6.32 5.50
CA GLY A 110 -0.85 -6.20 4.05
C GLY A 110 -0.92 -7.54 3.29
N TRP A 111 -0.24 -7.60 2.17
CA TRP A 111 -0.15 -8.81 1.34
C TRP A 111 0.73 -9.91 1.92
N TYR A 112 1.66 -9.56 2.83
CA TYR A 112 2.59 -10.53 3.40
C TYR A 112 1.93 -11.41 4.47
N LYS A 113 1.28 -10.78 5.46
CA LYS A 113 0.75 -11.42 6.67
C LYS A 113 -0.79 -11.49 6.68
N GLY A 114 -1.45 -10.62 5.92
CA GLY A 114 -2.91 -10.55 5.87
C GLY A 114 -3.55 -11.63 5.01
N ARG A 115 -4.87 -11.75 5.13
CA ARG A 115 -5.70 -12.56 4.25
C ARG A 115 -5.67 -11.96 2.83
N PHE A 116 -5.19 -12.72 1.88
CA PHE A 116 -5.20 -12.34 0.47
C PHE A 116 -5.17 -13.57 -0.44
N GLY A 117 -5.78 -13.47 -1.65
CA GLY A 117 -5.86 -14.55 -2.61
C GLY A 117 -7.29 -15.03 -2.87
N LEU A 118 -7.51 -15.68 -4.04
CA LEU A 118 -8.80 -16.22 -4.42
C LEU A 118 -9.31 -17.26 -3.42
N ASN A 119 -10.58 -17.12 -2.99
CA ASN A 119 -11.23 -18.01 -2.06
C ASN A 119 -10.54 -18.18 -0.70
N GLN A 120 -9.62 -17.28 -0.35
CA GLN A 120 -8.99 -17.31 0.96
C GLN A 120 -9.94 -16.72 2.00
N THR A 121 -10.46 -17.57 2.87
CA THR A 121 -11.40 -17.19 3.94
C THR A 121 -10.73 -17.15 5.33
N GLU A 122 -9.58 -17.81 5.48
CA GLU A 122 -8.83 -17.80 6.73
C GLU A 122 -8.07 -16.50 6.92
N GLN A 123 -8.07 -15.96 8.14
CA GLN A 123 -7.30 -14.77 8.51
C GLN A 123 -5.81 -15.14 8.70
N LYS A 124 -5.18 -15.61 7.60
CA LYS A 124 -3.82 -16.09 7.58
C LYS A 124 -3.08 -15.58 6.34
N GLY A 125 -1.85 -15.11 6.53
CA GLY A 125 -0.96 -14.71 5.45
C GLY A 125 -0.51 -15.88 4.60
N PHE A 126 -0.40 -15.65 3.30
CA PHE A 126 0.15 -16.63 2.37
C PHE A 126 1.68 -16.73 2.48
N TYR A 127 2.35 -15.58 2.65
CA TYR A 127 3.82 -15.52 2.64
C TYR A 127 4.46 -15.60 4.03
N GLY A 128 3.75 -15.18 5.08
CA GLY A 128 4.27 -15.24 6.44
C GLY A 128 3.22 -14.88 7.49
N ASP A 129 3.56 -15.17 8.75
CA ASP A 129 2.72 -14.96 9.92
C ASP A 129 3.36 -14.05 10.99
N GLU A 130 4.61 -13.63 10.76
CA GLU A 130 5.36 -12.73 11.64
C GLU A 130 5.62 -11.39 10.98
N TRP A 131 5.43 -10.29 11.70
CA TRP A 131 5.94 -8.99 11.26
C TRP A 131 7.46 -8.98 11.36
N LYS A 132 8.13 -8.49 10.31
CA LYS A 132 9.58 -8.33 10.30
C LYS A 132 9.95 -6.94 9.83
N LEU A 133 11.03 -6.42 10.37
CA LEU A 133 11.53 -5.09 10.04
C LEU A 133 13.04 -5.12 9.83
N LEU A 134 13.50 -4.42 8.79
CA LEU A 134 14.91 -4.13 8.53
C LEU A 134 15.05 -2.64 8.23
N VAL A 135 15.88 -1.95 9.00
CA VAL A 135 16.13 -0.51 8.84
C VAL A 135 17.62 -0.22 8.93
N GLU A 136 18.08 0.73 8.13
CA GLU A 136 19.37 1.41 8.33
C GLU A 136 19.22 2.91 8.12
N VAL A 137 19.76 3.70 9.03
CA VAL A 137 19.97 5.14 8.88
C VAL A 137 21.46 5.38 8.65
N HIS A 138 21.80 5.89 7.48
CA HIS A 138 23.18 6.26 7.13
C HIS A 138 23.36 7.75 7.32
N LEU A 139 24.24 8.14 8.20
CA LEU A 139 24.58 9.54 8.53
C LEU A 139 25.96 9.89 7.98
N GLU A 140 26.07 10.96 7.20
CA GLU A 140 27.31 11.61 6.82
C GLU A 140 27.39 12.96 7.56
N TYR A 141 28.45 13.17 8.33
CA TYR A 141 28.66 14.39 9.10
C TYR A 141 29.49 15.44 8.32
N GLU A 142 29.39 16.71 8.71
CA GLU A 142 30.17 17.79 8.06
C GLU A 142 31.70 17.61 8.21
N ASP A 143 32.17 16.92 9.24
CA ASP A 143 33.58 16.55 9.43
C ASP A 143 34.08 15.41 8.54
N GLY A 144 33.21 14.89 7.69
CA GLY A 144 33.48 13.75 6.77
C GLY A 144 33.40 12.39 7.41
N THR A 145 33.08 12.26 8.69
CA THR A 145 32.83 10.97 9.33
C THR A 145 31.45 10.41 8.95
N GLN A 146 31.30 9.08 9.07
CA GLN A 146 30.05 8.39 8.77
C GLN A 146 29.61 7.53 9.95
N GLU A 147 28.30 7.30 10.05
CA GLU A 147 27.69 6.42 11.03
C GLU A 147 26.51 5.66 10.39
N ILE A 148 26.36 4.39 10.74
CA ILE A 148 25.22 3.57 10.35
C ILE A 148 24.51 3.10 11.61
N ILE A 149 23.22 3.41 11.72
CA ILE A 149 22.34 2.93 12.78
C ILE A 149 21.39 1.90 12.15
N GLY A 150 21.62 0.62 12.44
CA GLY A 150 20.82 -0.48 11.92
C GLY A 150 19.84 -1.03 12.95
N THR A 151 18.90 -1.86 12.48
CA THR A 151 18.02 -2.66 13.34
C THR A 151 18.82 -3.75 14.07
N ASP A 152 18.54 -3.90 15.36
CA ASP A 152 19.07 -4.92 16.26
C ASP A 152 18.14 -5.11 17.47
N ASP A 153 18.53 -5.92 18.45
CA ASP A 153 17.76 -6.17 19.69
C ASP A 153 17.74 -5.00 20.69
N THR A 154 18.41 -3.89 20.37
CA THR A 154 18.30 -2.64 21.15
C THR A 154 17.18 -1.73 20.69
N TRP A 155 16.45 -2.09 19.62
CA TRP A 155 15.21 -1.44 19.26
C TRP A 155 14.10 -1.81 20.23
N GLU A 156 13.20 -0.89 20.46
CA GLU A 156 12.05 -1.08 21.32
C GLU A 156 10.80 -1.41 20.49
N VAL A 157 9.92 -2.22 21.05
CA VAL A 157 8.62 -2.56 20.45
C VAL A 157 7.53 -2.23 21.45
N THR A 158 6.56 -1.45 20.97
CA THR A 158 5.30 -1.20 21.71
C THR A 158 4.11 -1.58 20.84
N ARG A 159 2.89 -1.41 21.35
CA ARG A 159 1.63 -1.73 20.66
C ARG A 159 0.90 -0.46 20.25
N SER A 160 0.50 -0.40 19.00
CA SER A 160 -0.32 0.70 18.48
C SER A 160 -1.79 0.58 18.94
N ASN A 161 -2.60 1.56 18.61
CA ASN A 161 -4.05 1.52 18.77
C ASN A 161 -4.76 0.79 17.62
N LEU A 162 -4.01 0.37 16.60
CA LEU A 162 -4.50 -0.45 15.49
C LEU A 162 -4.40 -1.92 15.89
N PHE A 163 -5.52 -2.63 15.93
CA PHE A 163 -5.55 -4.05 16.34
C PHE A 163 -5.99 -5.00 15.24
N PHE A 164 -6.38 -4.47 14.07
CA PHE A 164 -6.70 -5.27 12.90
C PHE A 164 -6.43 -4.46 11.63
N SER A 165 -5.81 -5.10 10.63
CA SER A 165 -5.74 -4.59 9.27
C SER A 165 -5.65 -5.72 8.26
N ASN A 166 -6.42 -5.65 7.19
CA ASN A 166 -6.31 -6.52 6.02
C ASN A 166 -6.75 -5.76 4.77
N ILE A 167 -6.14 -6.08 3.64
CA ILE A 167 -6.44 -5.42 2.35
C ILE A 167 -7.94 -5.53 2.02
N TYR A 168 -8.57 -6.71 2.18
CA TYR A 168 -9.98 -6.90 1.85
C TYR A 168 -10.95 -6.39 2.92
N ASP A 169 -10.55 -6.55 4.19
CA ASP A 169 -11.47 -6.38 5.30
C ASP A 169 -11.46 -4.97 5.90
N GLY A 170 -10.34 -4.24 5.67
CA GLY A 170 -10.16 -2.90 6.20
C GLY A 170 -9.41 -2.89 7.53
N GLU A 171 -9.77 -1.99 8.44
CA GLU A 171 -9.02 -1.74 9.68
C GLU A 171 -9.94 -1.56 10.89
N LYS A 172 -9.37 -1.87 12.08
CA LYS A 172 -9.99 -1.56 13.38
C LYS A 172 -8.99 -0.85 14.28
N ARG A 173 -9.36 0.35 14.72
CA ARG A 173 -8.56 1.21 15.59
C ARG A 173 -9.36 1.58 16.86
N ASP A 174 -8.72 1.49 18.01
CA ASP A 174 -9.31 1.86 19.30
C ASP A 174 -8.37 2.83 20.03
N ASP A 175 -8.71 4.11 20.03
CA ASP A 175 -7.92 5.16 20.68
C ASP A 175 -8.19 5.27 22.19
N THR A 176 -9.08 4.44 22.75
CA THR A 176 -9.26 4.34 24.20
C THR A 176 -8.26 3.42 24.89
N LEU A 177 -7.46 2.67 24.10
CA LEU A 177 -6.50 1.70 24.62
C LEU A 177 -5.31 2.40 25.28
N GLU A 178 -4.97 1.94 26.47
CA GLU A 178 -3.82 2.47 27.19
C GLU A 178 -2.50 2.10 26.51
N PRO A 179 -1.51 2.99 26.56
CA PRO A 179 -0.14 2.71 26.12
C PRO A 179 0.42 1.47 26.87
N VAL A 180 1.27 0.72 26.18
CA VAL A 180 1.93 -0.46 26.74
C VAL A 180 3.43 -0.15 26.85
N GLU A 181 4.04 -0.53 27.97
CA GLU A 181 5.47 -0.36 28.18
C GLU A 181 6.27 -1.03 27.05
N PRO A 182 7.28 -0.37 26.48
CA PRO A 182 8.12 -0.92 25.46
C PRO A 182 8.90 -2.16 25.94
N VAL A 183 9.11 -3.09 25.04
CA VAL A 183 9.99 -4.25 25.25
C VAL A 183 11.05 -4.28 24.13
N SER A 184 12.17 -4.96 24.37
CA SER A 184 13.20 -5.13 23.34
C SER A 184 12.67 -5.92 22.14
N ALA A 185 13.05 -5.52 20.95
CA ALA A 185 12.82 -6.29 19.74
C ALA A 185 13.56 -7.62 19.78
N GLN A 186 13.07 -8.60 19.05
CA GLN A 186 13.69 -9.91 18.89
C GLN A 186 14.39 -9.99 17.55
N LEU A 187 15.55 -10.64 17.48
CA LEU A 187 16.18 -10.94 16.21
C LEU A 187 15.35 -11.97 15.45
N ALA A 188 15.18 -11.76 14.16
CA ALA A 188 14.43 -12.64 13.27
C ALA A 188 15.35 -13.28 12.23
N GLU A 189 14.96 -14.45 11.76
CA GLU A 189 15.59 -15.03 10.55
C GLU A 189 15.25 -14.17 9.33
N ALA A 190 16.24 -13.98 8.47
CA ALA A 190 16.04 -13.28 7.20
C ALA A 190 14.99 -14.02 6.35
N PRO A 191 14.07 -13.31 5.68
CA PRO A 191 13.16 -13.94 4.73
C PRO A 191 13.92 -14.52 3.54
N GLN A 192 13.28 -15.44 2.80
CA GLN A 192 13.93 -16.12 1.67
C GLN A 192 14.15 -15.20 0.47
N GLY A 193 13.23 -14.25 0.24
CA GLY A 193 13.29 -13.35 -0.88
C GLY A 193 14.54 -12.47 -0.88
N ARG A 194 15.13 -12.30 -2.06
CA ARG A 194 16.29 -11.41 -2.24
C ARG A 194 15.87 -9.95 -2.01
N LEU A 195 16.52 -9.27 -1.10
CA LEU A 195 16.33 -7.84 -0.86
C LEU A 195 16.91 -7.03 -2.04
N THR A 196 16.07 -6.19 -2.63
CA THR A 196 16.35 -5.42 -3.85
C THR A 196 15.85 -4.00 -3.67
N GLU A 197 16.45 -3.05 -4.35
CA GLU A 197 15.94 -1.68 -4.43
C GLU A 197 14.54 -1.65 -5.04
N ARG A 198 13.78 -0.60 -4.69
CA ARG A 198 12.43 -0.38 -5.19
C ARG A 198 12.38 -0.31 -6.71
N LEU A 199 11.57 -1.15 -7.32
CA LEU A 199 11.18 -1.09 -8.73
C LEU A 199 9.79 -0.47 -8.91
N SER A 200 8.94 -0.59 -7.90
CA SER A 200 7.57 -0.04 -7.91
C SER A 200 7.57 1.48 -7.98
N LEU A 201 6.62 2.03 -8.72
CA LEU A 201 6.25 3.44 -8.59
C LEU A 201 5.64 3.67 -7.20
N PRO A 202 5.83 4.83 -6.57
CA PRO A 202 5.13 5.13 -5.33
C PRO A 202 3.61 5.11 -5.55
N VAL A 203 2.86 4.60 -4.59
CA VAL A 203 1.40 4.74 -4.53
C VAL A 203 1.11 5.92 -3.63
N THR A 204 0.52 6.96 -4.17
CA THR A 204 0.28 8.23 -3.47
C THR A 204 -1.16 8.70 -3.63
N VAL A 205 -1.56 9.70 -2.85
CA VAL A 205 -2.85 10.38 -3.03
C VAL A 205 -2.73 11.35 -4.20
N HIS A 206 -3.57 11.20 -5.22
CA HIS A 206 -3.58 12.08 -6.40
C HIS A 206 -4.75 13.05 -6.38
N GLU A 207 -5.99 12.55 -6.25
CA GLU A 207 -7.19 13.38 -6.19
C GLU A 207 -7.91 13.22 -4.86
N GLN A 208 -8.61 14.28 -4.46
CA GLN A 208 -9.43 14.30 -3.26
C GLN A 208 -10.86 14.73 -3.59
N PHE A 209 -11.83 14.05 -2.99
CA PHE A 209 -13.25 14.23 -3.26
C PHE A 209 -14.03 14.52 -1.99
N THR A 210 -14.62 15.69 -1.89
CA THR A 210 -15.70 15.94 -0.93
C THR A 210 -17.00 15.34 -1.47
N PRO A 211 -17.77 14.60 -0.67
CA PRO A 211 -19.05 14.04 -1.12
C PRO A 211 -19.97 15.12 -1.73
N LYS A 212 -20.64 14.79 -2.81
CA LYS A 212 -21.64 15.64 -3.45
C LYS A 212 -22.93 15.69 -2.67
N GLU A 213 -23.23 14.63 -1.94
CA GLU A 213 -24.48 14.47 -1.22
C GLU A 213 -24.28 13.54 -0.01
N LEU A 214 -25.03 13.85 1.07
CA LEU A 214 -25.25 12.97 2.20
C LEU A 214 -26.69 12.46 2.14
N ILE A 215 -26.86 11.20 1.77
CA ILE A 215 -28.13 10.55 1.53
C ILE A 215 -28.65 9.92 2.81
N HIS A 216 -29.91 10.20 3.16
CA HIS A 216 -30.64 9.44 4.16
C HIS A 216 -31.51 8.40 3.46
N THR A 217 -31.14 7.12 3.60
CA THR A 217 -31.74 6.04 2.83
C THR A 217 -33.11 5.59 3.41
N PRO A 218 -33.93 4.86 2.63
CA PRO A 218 -35.16 4.26 3.13
C PRO A 218 -34.99 3.26 4.29
N LYS A 219 -33.77 2.75 4.50
CA LYS A 219 -33.41 1.85 5.64
C LYS A 219 -32.85 2.61 6.84
N ASP A 220 -33.00 3.95 6.88
CA ASP A 220 -32.46 4.79 7.98
C ASP A 220 -30.93 4.74 8.10
N GLU A 221 -30.24 4.72 6.95
CA GLU A 221 -28.77 4.76 6.85
C GLU A 221 -28.31 6.14 6.37
N TRP A 222 -27.16 6.59 6.85
CA TRP A 222 -26.46 7.74 6.31
C TRP A 222 -25.38 7.30 5.34
N VAL A 223 -25.42 7.80 4.09
CA VAL A 223 -24.53 7.39 3.01
C VAL A 223 -24.01 8.61 2.27
N PHE A 224 -22.70 8.77 2.23
CA PHE A 224 -22.05 9.74 1.36
C PHE A 224 -22.02 9.22 -0.09
N ASP A 225 -22.35 10.07 -1.06
CA ASP A 225 -22.10 9.87 -2.49
C ASP A 225 -20.95 10.78 -2.93
N LEU A 226 -19.80 10.21 -3.29
CA LEU A 226 -18.67 10.98 -3.85
C LEU A 226 -18.98 11.50 -5.26
N GLY A 227 -19.93 10.86 -5.96
CA GLY A 227 -20.24 11.17 -7.36
C GLY A 227 -19.20 10.67 -8.35
N GLN A 228 -18.15 10.02 -7.88
CA GLN A 228 -17.08 9.36 -8.62
C GLN A 228 -16.70 8.07 -7.92
N GLU A 229 -16.56 6.99 -8.67
CA GLU A 229 -15.91 5.75 -8.20
C GLU A 229 -14.41 5.99 -8.10
N ILE A 230 -13.81 5.64 -6.97
CA ILE A 230 -12.37 5.77 -6.74
C ILE A 230 -11.83 4.53 -6.04
N THR A 231 -10.56 4.24 -6.28
CA THR A 231 -9.77 3.34 -5.44
C THR A 231 -8.92 4.18 -4.50
N GLY A 232 -8.95 3.85 -3.22
CA GLY A 232 -8.13 4.57 -2.25
C GLY A 232 -8.58 4.42 -0.82
N ILE A 233 -8.31 5.45 -0.06
CA ILE A 233 -8.67 5.58 1.35
C ILE A 233 -9.54 6.82 1.55
N PHE A 234 -9.86 7.11 2.78
CA PHE A 234 -10.63 8.31 3.12
C PHE A 234 -10.05 8.98 4.36
N LYS A 235 -10.44 10.23 4.55
CA LYS A 235 -10.26 10.98 5.78
C LYS A 235 -11.64 11.35 6.33
N LEU A 236 -11.86 11.09 7.63
CA LEU A 236 -13.06 11.52 8.34
C LEU A 236 -12.68 12.37 9.54
N HIS A 237 -13.23 13.57 9.63
CA HIS A 237 -13.16 14.40 10.82
C HIS A 237 -14.14 13.91 11.86
N VAL A 238 -13.67 13.61 13.08
CA VAL A 238 -14.49 13.04 14.16
C VAL A 238 -14.42 13.89 15.42
N HIS A 239 -15.56 14.04 16.09
CA HIS A 239 -15.73 14.75 17.36
C HIS A 239 -16.69 14.01 18.31
N GLU A 240 -16.65 12.69 18.28
CA GLU A 240 -17.56 11.83 19.08
C GLU A 240 -17.01 11.57 20.48
N PRO A 241 -17.88 11.34 21.48
CA PRO A 241 -17.46 11.09 22.85
C PRO A 241 -16.57 9.85 22.99
N LYS A 242 -15.73 9.82 24.04
CA LYS A 242 -14.88 8.68 24.36
C LYS A 242 -15.68 7.39 24.48
N GLY A 243 -15.18 6.32 23.85
CA GLY A 243 -15.79 4.99 23.82
C GLY A 243 -16.88 4.83 22.76
N LYS A 244 -17.18 5.86 21.99
CA LYS A 244 -18.14 5.78 20.90
C LYS A 244 -17.51 5.02 19.71
N GLU A 245 -18.18 3.96 19.25
CA GLU A 245 -17.81 3.26 18.02
C GLU A 245 -18.39 3.99 16.82
N ILE A 246 -17.52 4.26 15.85
CA ILE A 246 -17.85 4.77 14.51
C ILE A 246 -17.51 3.67 13.53
N ARG A 247 -18.45 3.36 12.63
CA ARG A 247 -18.27 2.34 11.60
C ARG A 247 -18.51 2.95 10.22
N ILE A 248 -17.56 2.73 9.35
CA ILE A 248 -17.55 3.21 7.96
C ILE A 248 -17.50 1.97 7.07
N GLN A 249 -18.42 1.85 6.12
CA GLN A 249 -18.47 0.78 5.14
C GLN A 249 -18.49 1.38 3.74
N THR A 250 -17.70 0.81 2.84
CA THR A 250 -17.56 1.30 1.46
C THR A 250 -18.29 0.39 0.48
N GLY A 251 -18.78 0.96 -0.61
CA GLY A 251 -19.49 0.25 -1.68
C GLY A 251 -19.56 1.05 -2.96
N GLU A 252 -19.92 0.40 -4.06
CA GLU A 252 -19.91 0.98 -5.40
C GLU A 252 -21.29 1.49 -5.84
N ILE A 253 -22.36 0.89 -5.34
CA ILE A 253 -23.72 1.14 -5.82
C ILE A 253 -24.73 1.25 -4.67
N LEU A 254 -25.85 1.89 -4.98
CA LEU A 254 -27.08 1.78 -4.20
C LEU A 254 -28.02 0.79 -4.87
N GLN A 255 -28.71 -0.03 -4.07
CA GLN A 255 -29.78 -0.89 -4.54
C GLN A 255 -31.08 -0.46 -3.87
N ASP A 256 -32.11 -0.17 -4.66
CA ASP A 256 -33.40 0.38 -4.21
C ASP A 256 -33.24 1.63 -3.32
N GLY A 257 -32.25 2.48 -3.63
CA GLY A 257 -31.92 3.69 -2.88
C GLY A 257 -31.24 3.46 -1.53
N CYS A 258 -30.83 2.23 -1.23
CA CYS A 258 -30.14 1.84 0.00
C CYS A 258 -28.69 1.42 -0.28
N PHE A 259 -27.83 1.53 0.72
CA PHE A 259 -26.45 1.06 0.63
C PHE A 259 -26.40 -0.44 0.32
N TYR A 260 -25.53 -0.83 -0.63
CA TYR A 260 -25.37 -2.21 -1.04
C TYR A 260 -23.89 -2.57 -1.21
N ASN A 261 -23.45 -3.65 -0.56
CA ASN A 261 -22.08 -4.15 -0.61
C ASN A 261 -21.98 -5.68 -0.67
N GLU A 262 -23.07 -6.40 -0.92
CA GLU A 262 -23.04 -7.88 -1.06
C GLU A 262 -22.26 -8.33 -2.31
N ASN A 263 -22.10 -7.45 -3.32
CA ASN A 263 -21.26 -7.69 -4.49
C ASN A 263 -19.75 -7.75 -4.16
N LEU A 264 -19.34 -7.32 -2.96
CA LEU A 264 -17.96 -7.42 -2.50
C LEU A 264 -17.58 -8.83 -2.04
N ARG A 265 -18.51 -9.76 -2.07
CA ARG A 265 -18.38 -11.17 -1.70
C ARG A 265 -17.96 -11.30 -0.23
N THR A 266 -16.71 -11.77 0.06
CA THR A 266 -16.24 -11.95 1.44
C THR A 266 -15.45 -10.77 1.98
N ALA A 267 -15.16 -9.75 1.17
CA ALA A 267 -14.48 -8.54 1.62
C ALA A 267 -15.43 -7.71 2.51
N LEU A 268 -15.01 -7.42 3.75
CA LEU A 268 -15.82 -6.61 4.67
C LEU A 268 -15.82 -5.14 4.26
N SER A 269 -14.72 -4.64 3.71
CA SER A 269 -14.55 -3.26 3.25
C SER A 269 -15.04 -2.25 4.29
N GLU A 270 -14.54 -2.39 5.54
CA GLU A 270 -14.99 -1.56 6.66
C GLU A 270 -13.83 -0.95 7.45
N TYR A 271 -14.09 0.19 8.05
CA TYR A 271 -13.22 0.80 9.06
C TYR A 271 -14.01 0.98 10.35
N VAL A 272 -13.47 0.47 11.45
CA VAL A 272 -14.06 0.61 12.77
C VAL A 272 -13.14 1.44 13.65
N TYR A 273 -13.66 2.55 14.17
CA TYR A 273 -12.94 3.45 15.04
C TYR A 273 -13.65 3.61 16.39
N ILE A 274 -12.91 3.48 17.48
CA ILE A 274 -13.42 3.79 18.82
C ILE A 274 -12.75 5.07 19.31
N SER A 275 -13.57 6.11 19.50
CA SER A 275 -13.12 7.46 19.86
C SER A 275 -12.54 7.54 21.27
N ASP A 276 -11.45 8.29 21.43
CA ASP A 276 -10.91 8.73 22.74
C ASP A 276 -11.59 9.99 23.29
N GLY A 277 -12.46 10.62 22.51
CA GLY A 277 -13.14 11.87 22.84
C GLY A 277 -12.41 13.13 22.35
N GLU A 278 -11.27 13.00 21.69
CA GLU A 278 -10.57 14.11 21.05
C GLU A 278 -11.12 14.37 19.64
N GLU A 279 -11.20 15.64 19.28
CA GLU A 279 -11.50 16.07 17.91
C GLU A 279 -10.27 15.87 17.02
N LYS A 280 -10.41 15.07 15.95
CA LYS A 280 -9.30 14.74 15.05
C LYS A 280 -9.75 14.17 13.71
N ASP A 281 -8.84 14.15 12.75
CA ASP A 281 -8.99 13.39 11.52
C ASP A 281 -8.55 11.94 11.71
N ILE A 282 -9.34 10.99 11.21
CA ILE A 282 -8.98 9.56 11.14
C ILE A 282 -8.84 9.13 9.68
N VAL A 283 -7.83 8.28 9.43
CA VAL A 283 -7.44 7.78 8.09
C VAL A 283 -7.07 6.30 8.20
N PRO A 284 -7.49 5.43 7.27
CA PRO A 284 -6.94 4.08 7.15
C PRO A 284 -5.47 4.09 6.72
N HIS A 285 -4.68 3.09 7.15
CA HIS A 285 -3.23 3.03 6.93
C HIS A 285 -2.79 1.88 6.03
N PHE A 286 -3.30 0.65 6.27
CA PHE A 286 -2.78 -0.60 5.69
C PHE A 286 -3.82 -1.35 4.86
N THR A 287 -4.72 -0.62 4.23
CA THR A 287 -5.76 -1.11 3.33
C THR A 287 -6.06 -0.08 2.25
N PHE A 288 -6.87 -0.46 1.29
CA PHE A 288 -7.52 0.44 0.34
C PHE A 288 -8.89 -0.13 -0.04
N TYR A 289 -9.75 0.71 -0.57
CA TYR A 289 -11.11 0.38 -0.94
C TYR A 289 -11.39 0.84 -2.37
N GLY A 290 -12.24 0.11 -3.11
CA GLY A 290 -12.87 0.61 -4.33
C GLY A 290 -14.30 1.04 -3.99
N TYR A 291 -14.65 2.32 -4.19
CA TYR A 291 -15.92 2.83 -3.70
C TYR A 291 -16.35 4.16 -4.32
N ARG A 292 -17.67 4.34 -4.38
CA ARG A 292 -18.33 5.62 -4.60
C ARG A 292 -19.18 6.01 -3.41
N TYR A 293 -19.83 5.03 -2.78
CA TYR A 293 -20.75 5.26 -1.66
C TYR A 293 -20.11 4.81 -0.35
N VAL A 294 -20.33 5.62 0.68
CA VAL A 294 -19.77 5.35 2.01
C VAL A 294 -20.88 5.44 3.05
N LYS A 295 -21.24 4.29 3.62
CA LYS A 295 -22.17 4.24 4.75
C LYS A 295 -21.43 4.53 6.04
N ILE A 296 -21.98 5.48 6.82
CA ILE A 296 -21.45 5.84 8.13
C ILE A 296 -22.49 5.60 9.23
N SER A 297 -22.02 5.09 10.36
CA SER A 297 -22.84 4.89 11.56
C SER A 297 -22.03 5.19 12.82
N GLY A 298 -22.74 5.44 13.93
CA GLY A 298 -22.10 5.77 15.20
C GLY A 298 -21.68 7.24 15.32
N VAL A 299 -22.05 8.10 14.40
CA VAL A 299 -21.85 9.56 14.46
C VAL A 299 -23.12 10.26 14.88
N THR A 300 -22.99 11.36 15.64
CA THR A 300 -24.13 12.15 16.13
C THR A 300 -24.58 13.18 15.10
N ASN A 301 -23.62 13.89 14.53
CA ASN A 301 -23.82 14.85 13.44
C ASN A 301 -22.66 14.69 12.46
N VAL A 302 -22.98 14.60 11.20
CA VAL A 302 -21.99 14.51 10.13
C VAL A 302 -22.47 15.26 8.90
N SER A 303 -21.55 15.88 8.20
CA SER A 303 -21.80 16.63 6.98
C SER A 303 -20.83 16.20 5.88
N CYS A 304 -21.05 16.65 4.65
CA CYS A 304 -20.14 16.35 3.54
C CYS A 304 -18.73 16.91 3.76
N GLU A 305 -18.59 18.02 4.49
CA GLU A 305 -17.31 18.63 4.79
C GLU A 305 -16.42 17.80 5.75
N ASP A 306 -17.03 16.92 6.54
CA ASP A 306 -16.31 16.06 7.48
C ASP A 306 -15.64 14.86 6.80
N PHE A 307 -16.00 14.56 5.54
CA PHE A 307 -15.50 13.41 4.81
C PHE A 307 -14.72 13.83 3.55
N THR A 308 -13.58 13.20 3.31
CA THR A 308 -12.78 13.34 2.10
C THR A 308 -12.39 11.96 1.56
N GLY A 309 -12.86 11.62 0.37
CA GLY A 309 -12.34 10.47 -0.39
C GLY A 309 -10.99 10.82 -0.99
N MET A 310 -10.01 9.93 -0.90
CA MET A 310 -8.64 10.14 -1.38
C MET A 310 -8.28 9.03 -2.35
N ALA A 311 -8.17 9.36 -3.64
CA ALA A 311 -7.81 8.41 -4.69
C ALA A 311 -6.31 8.05 -4.61
N LEU A 312 -6.01 6.75 -4.52
CA LEU A 312 -4.67 6.18 -4.49
C LEU A 312 -4.40 5.40 -5.78
N TYR A 313 -3.30 5.69 -6.44
CA TYR A 313 -2.75 4.87 -7.52
C TYR A 313 -1.24 5.09 -7.66
N SER A 314 -0.59 4.22 -8.45
CA SER A 314 0.84 4.33 -8.75
C SER A 314 1.16 5.64 -9.46
N ASP A 315 2.23 6.31 -9.07
CA ASP A 315 2.62 7.64 -9.58
C ASP A 315 3.20 7.55 -10.99
N TYR A 316 2.33 7.39 -11.98
CA TYR A 316 2.66 7.46 -13.39
C TYR A 316 2.21 8.79 -14.00
N GLU A 317 2.91 9.24 -15.03
CA GLU A 317 2.58 10.46 -15.75
C GLU A 317 1.51 10.20 -16.82
N GLY A 318 0.40 10.93 -16.78
CA GLY A 318 -0.61 10.95 -17.85
C GLY A 318 -0.05 11.65 -19.09
N THR A 319 0.04 10.95 -20.23
CA THR A 319 0.65 11.47 -21.47
C THR A 319 -0.32 11.57 -22.63
N GLY A 320 -1.48 10.91 -22.53
CA GLY A 320 -2.50 10.89 -23.56
C GLY A 320 -3.81 11.50 -23.13
N SER A 321 -4.48 12.24 -24.01
CA SER A 321 -5.84 12.70 -23.80
C SER A 321 -6.60 12.79 -25.11
N ILE A 322 -7.89 12.48 -25.08
CA ILE A 322 -8.78 12.58 -26.24
C ILE A 322 -10.02 13.34 -25.83
N GLN A 323 -10.38 14.35 -26.63
CA GLN A 323 -11.64 15.07 -26.50
C GLN A 323 -12.33 15.15 -27.88
N THR A 324 -13.62 14.79 -27.93
CA THR A 324 -14.41 14.76 -29.15
C THR A 324 -15.65 15.67 -29.03
N GLY A 325 -16.33 15.89 -30.15
CA GLY A 325 -17.63 16.58 -30.17
C GLY A 325 -18.80 15.73 -29.65
N ASN A 326 -18.59 14.48 -29.23
CA ASN A 326 -19.61 13.58 -28.72
C ASN A 326 -19.41 13.34 -27.22
N GLU A 327 -20.36 13.79 -26.40
CA GLU A 327 -20.30 13.70 -24.94
C GLU A 327 -20.24 12.25 -24.43
N LEU A 328 -20.94 11.31 -25.08
CA LEU A 328 -20.90 9.88 -24.70
C LEU A 328 -19.53 9.25 -24.94
N VAL A 329 -18.84 9.65 -26.03
CA VAL A 329 -17.48 9.21 -26.28
C VAL A 329 -16.52 9.79 -25.23
N ASN A 330 -16.66 11.07 -24.91
CA ASN A 330 -15.84 11.70 -23.87
C ASN A 330 -16.07 11.04 -22.48
N GLN A 331 -17.33 10.69 -22.17
CA GLN A 331 -17.64 9.96 -20.93
C GLN A 331 -17.00 8.55 -20.94
N LEU A 332 -17.03 7.84 -22.07
CA LEU A 332 -16.37 6.54 -22.21
C LEU A 332 -14.86 6.65 -21.95
N ILE A 333 -14.21 7.67 -22.54
CA ILE A 333 -12.77 7.90 -22.33
C ILE A 333 -12.48 8.17 -20.85
N SER A 334 -13.25 9.05 -20.21
CA SER A 334 -13.14 9.34 -18.78
C SER A 334 -13.31 8.07 -17.93
N ASN A 335 -14.28 7.21 -18.26
CA ASN A 335 -14.48 5.94 -17.55
C ASN A 335 -13.27 4.98 -17.72
N VAL A 336 -12.64 4.96 -18.90
CA VAL A 336 -11.43 4.17 -19.15
C VAL A 336 -10.25 4.69 -18.34
N GLU A 337 -10.06 6.02 -18.27
CA GLU A 337 -9.01 6.66 -17.47
C GLU A 337 -9.19 6.35 -15.97
N TRP A 338 -10.43 6.47 -15.44
CA TRP A 338 -10.73 6.12 -14.06
C TRP A 338 -10.58 4.63 -13.80
N GLY A 339 -11.03 3.76 -14.71
CA GLY A 339 -10.80 2.31 -14.59
C GLY A 339 -9.32 1.94 -14.54
N MET A 340 -8.45 2.70 -15.25
CA MET A 340 -7.00 2.55 -15.13
C MET A 340 -6.49 3.01 -13.76
N LYS A 341 -6.87 4.20 -13.30
CA LYS A 341 -6.49 4.74 -11.97
C LYS A 341 -6.91 3.79 -10.86
N ASP A 342 -8.13 3.27 -10.93
CA ASP A 342 -8.71 2.39 -9.91
C ASP A 342 -8.02 1.02 -9.83
N ASN A 343 -7.29 0.61 -10.86
CA ASN A 343 -6.67 -0.71 -10.94
C ASN A 343 -5.14 -0.68 -11.05
N PHE A 344 -4.50 0.48 -11.10
CA PHE A 344 -3.03 0.59 -11.15
C PHE A 344 -2.44 0.92 -9.78
N LEU A 345 -2.60 -0.01 -8.81
CA LEU A 345 -2.02 0.04 -7.47
C LEU A 345 -0.87 -0.96 -7.35
N ASP A 346 0.32 -0.55 -7.75
CA ASP A 346 1.56 -1.35 -7.78
C ASP A 346 1.52 -2.55 -8.75
N VAL A 347 0.36 -3.19 -8.89
CA VAL A 347 0.07 -4.21 -9.89
C VAL A 347 -1.20 -3.82 -10.67
N PRO A 348 -1.34 -4.24 -11.95
CA PRO A 348 -2.57 -4.02 -12.71
C PRO A 348 -3.65 -5.00 -12.23
N THR A 349 -4.46 -4.57 -11.25
CA THR A 349 -5.50 -5.40 -10.67
C THR A 349 -6.71 -5.55 -11.60
N ASP A 350 -7.46 -6.65 -11.44
CA ASP A 350 -8.71 -6.90 -12.16
C ASP A 350 -9.89 -6.09 -11.63
N CYS A 351 -9.83 -5.74 -10.37
CA CYS A 351 -10.87 -5.00 -9.67
C CYS A 351 -10.32 -4.37 -8.39
N PRO A 352 -10.92 -3.24 -7.90
CA PRO A 352 -10.39 -2.57 -6.71
C PRO A 352 -11.13 -2.90 -5.41
N GLN A 353 -12.32 -3.57 -5.44
CA GLN A 353 -13.27 -3.51 -4.33
C GLN A 353 -13.53 -4.81 -3.58
N ARG A 354 -13.56 -5.95 -4.29
CA ARG A 354 -13.93 -7.26 -3.73
C ARG A 354 -12.72 -8.08 -3.27
N ASP A 355 -12.95 -9.28 -2.77
CA ASP A 355 -11.93 -10.25 -2.35
C ASP A 355 -11.21 -10.90 -3.55
N GLU A 356 -10.57 -10.09 -4.37
CA GLU A 356 -9.77 -10.45 -5.55
C GLU A 356 -8.58 -9.48 -5.65
N ARG A 357 -8.68 -8.35 -6.35
CA ARG A 357 -7.67 -7.27 -6.41
C ARG A 357 -6.28 -7.79 -6.78
N MET A 358 -6.22 -8.62 -7.82
CA MET A 358 -5.03 -9.35 -8.22
C MET A 358 -4.57 -8.94 -9.61
N GLY A 359 -3.28 -9.10 -9.88
CA GLY A 359 -2.67 -8.83 -11.19
C GLY A 359 -2.96 -9.95 -12.20
N TRP A 360 -4.19 -10.03 -12.72
CA TRP A 360 -4.57 -10.99 -13.74
C TRP A 360 -3.86 -10.69 -15.06
N THR A 361 -3.14 -11.70 -15.57
CA THR A 361 -2.33 -11.54 -16.78
C THR A 361 -3.16 -11.35 -18.04
N GLY A 362 -4.36 -11.98 -18.11
CA GLY A 362 -5.30 -11.78 -19.21
C GLY A 362 -5.80 -10.34 -19.31
N ASP A 363 -6.25 -9.79 -18.20
CA ASP A 363 -6.72 -8.39 -18.09
C ASP A 363 -5.60 -7.43 -18.44
N THR A 364 -4.42 -7.67 -17.90
CA THR A 364 -3.24 -6.84 -18.14
C THR A 364 -2.87 -6.81 -19.62
N GLN A 365 -2.81 -7.99 -20.28
CA GLN A 365 -2.39 -8.03 -21.69
C GLN A 365 -3.39 -7.34 -22.62
N VAL A 366 -4.69 -7.47 -22.36
CA VAL A 366 -5.74 -6.82 -23.15
C VAL A 366 -5.71 -5.30 -22.98
N PHE A 367 -5.50 -4.82 -21.74
CA PHE A 367 -5.53 -3.39 -21.42
C PHE A 367 -4.20 -2.67 -21.69
N SER A 368 -3.07 -3.37 -21.75
CA SER A 368 -1.73 -2.75 -21.81
C SER A 368 -1.55 -1.73 -22.95
N GLY A 369 -2.10 -2.01 -24.12
CA GLY A 369 -2.07 -1.05 -25.24
C GLY A 369 -2.83 0.23 -24.93
N THR A 370 -4.03 0.12 -24.35
CA THR A 370 -4.84 1.26 -23.93
C THR A 370 -4.12 2.09 -22.86
N ALA A 371 -3.54 1.44 -21.86
CA ALA A 371 -2.78 2.10 -20.82
C ALA A 371 -1.59 2.91 -21.38
N CYS A 372 -0.86 2.33 -22.34
CA CYS A 372 0.25 3.02 -23.01
C CYS A 372 -0.18 4.23 -23.85
N TYR A 373 -1.45 4.31 -24.31
CA TYR A 373 -1.98 5.50 -24.95
C TYR A 373 -2.31 6.61 -23.94
N LEU A 374 -2.66 6.26 -22.72
CA LEU A 374 -3.12 7.20 -21.68
C LEU A 374 -1.97 7.76 -20.84
N ALA A 375 -0.92 6.94 -20.62
CA ALA A 375 0.12 7.28 -19.67
C ALA A 375 1.50 6.72 -20.04
N ASP A 376 2.56 7.26 -19.43
CA ASP A 376 3.87 6.61 -19.38
C ASP A 376 3.82 5.44 -18.42
N THR A 377 3.64 4.25 -18.98
CA THR A 377 3.50 3.00 -18.24
C THR A 377 4.80 2.20 -18.14
N TYR A 378 5.92 2.72 -18.65
CA TYR A 378 7.18 1.97 -18.75
C TYR A 378 7.63 1.42 -17.40
N ALA A 379 7.75 2.27 -16.40
CA ALA A 379 8.20 1.87 -15.05
C ALA A 379 7.22 0.92 -14.37
N PHE A 380 5.91 1.17 -14.51
CA PHE A 380 4.85 0.33 -13.95
C PHE A 380 4.88 -1.09 -14.54
N TYR A 381 4.88 -1.23 -15.86
CA TYR A 381 4.93 -2.54 -16.49
C TYR A 381 6.29 -3.22 -16.37
N ARG A 382 7.40 -2.47 -16.30
CA ARG A 382 8.71 -3.06 -16.02
C ARG A 382 8.73 -3.82 -14.69
N LYS A 383 8.13 -3.26 -13.64
CA LYS A 383 7.98 -3.92 -12.34
C LYS A 383 7.09 -5.15 -12.45
N TYR A 384 5.91 -5.02 -13.04
CA TYR A 384 4.99 -6.14 -13.23
C TYR A 384 5.61 -7.29 -14.05
N LEU A 385 6.32 -6.98 -15.13
CA LEU A 385 7.03 -7.96 -15.95
C LEU A 385 8.19 -8.62 -15.21
N TYR A 386 8.82 -7.92 -14.27
CA TYR A 386 9.82 -8.53 -13.39
C TYR A 386 9.17 -9.59 -12.50
N ASP A 387 8.04 -9.31 -11.89
CA ASP A 387 7.27 -10.29 -11.11
C ASP A 387 6.83 -11.47 -12.00
N LEU A 388 6.28 -11.20 -13.18
CA LEU A 388 5.83 -12.23 -14.12
C LEU A 388 6.97 -13.19 -14.46
N TYR A 389 8.16 -12.67 -14.77
CA TYR A 389 9.31 -13.51 -15.08
C TYR A 389 9.76 -14.36 -13.88
N LYS A 390 9.73 -13.79 -12.66
CA LYS A 390 10.05 -14.53 -11.44
C LYS A 390 9.07 -15.67 -11.18
N GLU A 391 7.78 -15.43 -11.35
CA GLU A 391 6.73 -16.46 -11.24
C GLU A 391 6.87 -17.53 -12.33
N GLN A 392 7.16 -17.13 -13.56
CA GLN A 392 7.37 -18.03 -14.69
C GLN A 392 8.53 -19.00 -14.47
N LEU A 393 9.63 -18.53 -13.87
CA LEU A 393 10.79 -19.37 -13.53
C LEU A 393 10.40 -20.49 -12.55
N ILE A 394 9.57 -20.18 -11.55
CA ILE A 394 9.07 -21.19 -10.58
C ILE A 394 8.12 -22.17 -11.28
N ALA A 395 7.30 -21.68 -12.20
CA ALA A 395 6.33 -22.47 -12.92
C ALA A 395 6.91 -23.27 -14.11
N GLY A 396 8.25 -23.37 -14.23
CA GLY A 396 8.92 -24.13 -15.28
C GLY A 396 8.73 -23.58 -16.69
N GLY A 397 8.60 -22.27 -16.83
CA GLY A 397 8.40 -21.56 -18.10
C GLY A 397 6.94 -21.22 -18.39
N MET A 398 5.99 -21.73 -17.64
CA MET A 398 4.57 -21.39 -17.78
C MET A 398 4.27 -20.04 -17.08
N VAL A 399 3.44 -19.21 -17.71
CA VAL A 399 3.00 -17.93 -17.19
C VAL A 399 1.72 -18.13 -16.37
N PRO A 400 1.73 -17.79 -15.06
CA PRO A 400 0.54 -17.88 -14.22
C PRO A 400 -0.58 -16.93 -14.69
N GLU A 401 -1.84 -17.28 -14.40
CA GLU A 401 -2.99 -16.40 -14.66
C GLU A 401 -2.99 -15.15 -13.78
N VAL A 402 -2.32 -15.22 -12.62
CA VAL A 402 -2.21 -14.11 -11.64
C VAL A 402 -0.75 -13.88 -11.27
N VAL A 403 -0.31 -12.63 -11.24
CA VAL A 403 1.05 -12.20 -10.90
C VAL A 403 1.01 -10.97 -9.98
N PRO A 404 1.67 -11.01 -8.79
CA PRO A 404 2.27 -12.19 -8.16
C PRO A 404 1.23 -13.21 -7.72
N THR A 405 1.67 -14.47 -7.49
CA THR A 405 0.77 -15.56 -7.07
C THR A 405 0.50 -15.55 -5.56
N PHE A 406 -0.73 -15.91 -5.17
CA PHE A 406 -1.15 -16.11 -3.77
C PHE A 406 -1.79 -17.49 -3.63
N GLY A 407 -1.03 -18.53 -3.92
CA GLY A 407 -1.47 -19.92 -3.91
C GLY A 407 -1.26 -20.61 -5.25
N PRO A 408 -1.79 -21.84 -5.44
CA PRO A 408 -1.68 -22.55 -6.70
C PRO A 408 -2.30 -21.73 -7.84
N SER A 409 -1.49 -21.40 -8.83
CA SER A 409 -1.97 -20.71 -10.04
C SER A 409 -2.07 -21.68 -11.20
N LYS A 410 -3.03 -21.41 -12.08
CA LYS A 410 -3.18 -22.07 -13.37
C LYS A 410 -2.42 -21.30 -14.43
N CYS A 411 -2.20 -21.94 -15.58
CA CYS A 411 -1.68 -21.31 -16.77
C CYS A 411 -2.69 -21.55 -17.90
N SER A 412 -3.03 -20.51 -18.63
CA SER A 412 -3.99 -20.59 -19.75
C SER A 412 -3.46 -19.83 -20.96
N CYS A 413 -3.80 -20.33 -22.15
CA CYS A 413 -3.65 -19.57 -23.37
C CYS A 413 -4.42 -18.25 -23.26
N ALA A 414 -3.99 -17.21 -23.94
CA ALA A 414 -4.45 -15.84 -23.85
C ALA A 414 -3.99 -15.11 -22.57
N TRP A 415 -4.13 -15.68 -21.37
CA TRP A 415 -3.57 -15.08 -20.15
C TRP A 415 -2.06 -15.02 -20.21
N GLY A 416 -1.41 -16.15 -20.46
CA GLY A 416 0.05 -16.25 -20.54
C GLY A 416 0.68 -15.45 -21.67
N ASP A 417 -0.08 -15.09 -22.71
CA ASP A 417 0.38 -14.23 -23.80
C ASP A 417 0.84 -12.86 -23.30
N ALA A 418 0.49 -12.48 -22.07
CA ALA A 418 1.00 -11.29 -21.39
C ALA A 418 2.53 -11.20 -21.41
N ALA A 419 3.24 -12.35 -21.30
CA ALA A 419 4.70 -12.38 -21.39
C ALA A 419 5.26 -11.83 -22.71
N CYS A 420 4.48 -11.88 -23.80
CA CYS A 420 4.88 -11.37 -25.12
C CYS A 420 4.21 -10.03 -25.46
N ILE A 421 2.91 -9.89 -25.15
CA ILE A 421 2.10 -8.73 -25.57
C ILE A 421 2.46 -7.49 -24.76
N VAL A 422 2.60 -7.62 -23.43
CA VAL A 422 2.88 -6.45 -22.58
C VAL A 422 4.24 -5.81 -22.90
N PRO A 423 5.38 -6.55 -22.93
CA PRO A 423 6.66 -5.92 -23.26
C PRO A 423 6.69 -5.37 -24.69
N TRP A 424 5.95 -6.00 -25.62
CA TRP A 424 5.83 -5.49 -26.98
C TRP A 424 5.07 -4.16 -27.05
N ASN A 425 3.95 -4.03 -26.34
CA ASN A 425 3.21 -2.77 -26.26
C ASN A 425 4.07 -1.68 -25.61
N VAL A 426 4.73 -1.97 -24.50
CA VAL A 426 5.63 -1.00 -23.85
C VAL A 426 6.72 -0.53 -24.79
N TYR A 427 7.34 -1.45 -25.56
CA TYR A 427 8.34 -1.09 -26.59
C TYR A 427 7.75 -0.20 -27.69
N LEU A 428 6.57 -0.51 -28.21
CA LEU A 428 5.95 0.28 -29.29
C LEU A 428 5.72 1.74 -28.88
N PHE A 429 5.40 1.99 -27.62
CA PHE A 429 5.12 3.34 -27.12
C PHE A 429 6.35 4.07 -26.59
N SER A 430 7.29 3.37 -25.95
CA SER A 430 8.50 3.97 -25.41
C SER A 430 9.64 4.09 -26.43
N GLY A 431 9.68 3.20 -27.43
CA GLY A 431 10.82 3.04 -28.34
C GLY A 431 12.06 2.41 -27.69
N ASP A 432 12.00 2.04 -26.41
CA ASP A 432 13.13 1.48 -25.67
C ASP A 432 13.18 -0.05 -25.79
N ALA A 433 14.13 -0.54 -26.60
CA ALA A 433 14.34 -1.97 -26.83
C ALA A 433 14.86 -2.70 -25.57
N ALA A 434 15.34 -2.00 -24.55
CA ALA A 434 15.84 -2.63 -23.33
C ALA A 434 14.75 -3.45 -22.61
N ILE A 435 13.48 -3.06 -22.72
CA ILE A 435 12.37 -3.85 -22.14
C ILE A 435 12.25 -5.22 -22.82
N LEU A 436 12.43 -5.28 -24.14
CA LEU A 436 12.39 -6.54 -24.90
C LEU A 436 13.62 -7.41 -24.57
N GLU A 437 14.79 -6.81 -24.45
CA GLU A 437 16.01 -7.51 -24.04
C GLU A 437 15.86 -8.12 -22.65
N GLN A 438 15.35 -7.36 -21.68
CA GLN A 438 15.12 -7.83 -20.30
C GLN A 438 14.08 -8.97 -20.25
N GLN A 439 13.09 -8.97 -21.13
CA GLN A 439 12.00 -9.94 -21.15
C GLN A 439 12.21 -11.07 -22.18
N PHE A 440 13.30 -11.08 -22.95
CA PHE A 440 13.48 -12.02 -24.05
C PHE A 440 13.40 -13.49 -23.61
N ASP A 441 14.04 -13.85 -22.51
CA ASP A 441 14.00 -15.21 -22.00
C ASP A 441 12.60 -15.62 -21.52
N SER A 442 11.85 -14.71 -20.91
CA SER A 442 10.44 -14.89 -20.54
C SER A 442 9.57 -15.14 -21.78
N MET A 443 9.68 -14.26 -22.79
CA MET A 443 8.95 -14.37 -24.05
C MET A 443 9.24 -15.72 -24.75
N LYS A 444 10.53 -16.07 -24.84
CA LYS A 444 10.98 -17.33 -25.47
C LYS A 444 10.50 -18.56 -24.72
N ALA A 445 10.46 -18.52 -23.40
CA ALA A 445 10.02 -19.64 -22.57
C ALA A 445 8.49 -19.89 -22.68
N TRP A 446 7.72 -18.85 -22.97
CA TRP A 446 6.27 -18.96 -23.17
C TRP A 446 5.91 -19.55 -24.54
N VAL A 447 6.62 -19.19 -25.62
CA VAL A 447 6.40 -19.66 -27.01
C VAL A 447 6.96 -21.07 -27.22
#